data_eb133355086a174f80b855585a5e96c9
#
_entry.id   eb133355086a174f80b855585a5e96c9
#
_cell.length_a   1.000
_cell.length_b   1.000
_cell.length_c   1.000
_cell.angle_alpha   90.00
_cell.angle_beta   90.00
_cell.angle_gamma   90.00
#
_symmetry.space_group_name_H-M   'P 1'
#
loop_
_entity.id
_entity.type
_entity.pdbx_description
1 polymer ?
#
loop_
_entity_poly.entity_id
_entity_poly.type
_entity_poly.pdbx_seq_one_letter_code
_entity_poly.pdbx_strand_id
1 'polypeptide(L)'
;MTKVSARALLTVLSLFALFCAAGLAQTPSGKQQPARKSSSTKPGAKAAKKPAAKKTPARRPGTRERFYTNSFADDVTAGDITAGEDEMVRAAAVEALGNMNGAAIVIDPFSGRVLAMVNQKLALSSGAPPCSTIKLAVALAALCEDLVTKDTPVQLGPQWRMNMVSAMAISNNTYFEALGREMGFEKVSYYARLFGIGELAGDHIAGEQRGMFPSQELDPRLGGVGKMCSFGEGVYMTPLQLGALVSAIANGGTLYYLRHPRTPEEAAHFVPKVKRQLEIGPWAAEVAAGMAAAVRYGTARGLRYIFREEPVLGKTGTCSKNGTRYGWFACYNNSEHRRTVTVIFLQGGQMSYGLKAVEIAARLYRHLYHQRFFAAVSPASPDSARADSYDHR
;
A
#
# COMPACT_ATOMS: atom_id res chain seq x y z
N MET A 1 5.93 53.57 -1.90
CA MET A 1 6.58 54.28 -0.78
C MET A 1 6.75 53.28 0.34
N THR A 2 7.99 52.88 0.48
CA THR A 2 8.85 52.70 1.70
C THR A 2 8.44 51.54 2.62
N LYS A 3 9.29 50.60 3.02
CA LYS A 3 10.77 50.49 3.08
C LYS A 3 11.17 49.03 3.26
N VAL A 4 12.21 48.65 2.55
CA VAL A 4 13.07 47.49 2.76
C VAL A 4 13.81 47.64 4.11
N SER A 5 13.99 46.53 4.84
CA SER A 5 15.05 46.43 5.81
C SER A 5 15.72 45.04 5.76
N ALA A 6 16.92 45.05 5.23
CA ALA A 6 17.93 44.00 5.33
C ALA A 6 18.77 44.22 6.59
N ARG A 7 19.14 43.15 7.29
CA ARG A 7 20.30 43.02 8.20
C ARG A 7 20.35 41.55 8.62
N ALA A 8 21.47 40.85 8.76
CA ALA A 8 22.84 41.04 8.37
C ALA A 8 23.51 39.67 8.56
N LEU A 9 24.43 39.39 7.69
CA LEU A 9 25.43 38.33 7.75
C LEU A 9 26.30 38.50 9.01
N LEU A 10 26.57 37.43 9.77
CA LEU A 10 27.76 37.38 10.61
C LEU A 10 28.37 35.97 10.57
N THR A 11 29.45 35.89 9.84
CA THR A 11 30.51 34.89 9.83
C THR A 11 31.29 34.91 11.13
N VAL A 12 31.57 33.79 11.76
CA VAL A 12 32.71 33.62 12.68
C VAL A 12 33.45 32.33 12.32
N LEU A 13 34.60 32.51 11.71
CA LEU A 13 35.72 31.57 11.63
C LEU A 13 36.56 31.69 12.89
N SER A 14 37.02 30.61 13.49
CA SER A 14 38.30 30.45 14.24
C SER A 14 38.42 28.95 14.57
N LEU A 15 39.30 28.22 14.02
CA LEU A 15 40.74 28.05 14.05
C LEU A 15 41.26 27.40 15.35
N PHE A 16 42.17 26.45 15.12
CA PHE A 16 43.25 25.90 15.98
C PHE A 16 42.87 24.65 16.81
N ALA A 17 43.71 23.64 16.94
CA ALA A 17 44.94 23.18 16.28
C ALA A 17 45.23 21.75 16.78
N LEU A 18 45.91 21.02 15.94
CA LEU A 18 46.84 19.91 16.18
C LEU A 18 47.31 19.69 17.63
N PHE A 19 47.27 18.41 18.04
CA PHE A 19 48.39 17.81 18.78
C PHE A 19 48.60 16.36 18.37
N CYS A 20 49.67 16.09 17.64
CA CYS A 20 50.34 14.81 17.49
C CYS A 20 51.22 14.56 18.73
N ALA A 21 51.19 13.36 19.30
CA ALA A 21 52.36 12.78 19.94
C ALA A 21 52.29 11.25 19.88
N ALA A 22 53.29 10.72 19.24
CA ALA A 22 53.64 9.31 19.15
C ALA A 22 54.23 8.78 20.45
N GLY A 23 54.05 7.52 20.73
CA GLY A 23 54.74 6.83 21.83
C GLY A 23 54.81 5.33 21.55
N LEU A 24 55.98 4.93 21.14
CA LEU A 24 56.44 3.58 20.74
C LEU A 24 56.49 2.56 21.88
N ALA A 25 56.16 1.29 21.51
CA ALA A 25 56.81 0.04 21.79
C ALA A 25 57.21 -0.35 23.24
N GLN A 26 56.88 -1.57 23.62
CA GLN A 26 57.85 -2.60 24.02
C GLN A 26 57.12 -3.90 24.39
N THR A 27 57.41 -4.98 23.65
CA THR A 27 57.41 -6.37 24.14
C THR A 27 58.73 -6.63 24.89
N PRO A 28 58.77 -7.57 25.86
CA PRO A 28 59.45 -8.82 25.56
C PRO A 28 58.83 -10.09 26.24
N SER A 29 58.74 -11.17 25.48
CA SER A 29 59.61 -12.39 25.56
C SER A 29 59.71 -13.11 26.88
N GLY A 30 59.15 -14.35 26.93
CA GLY A 30 60.00 -15.52 27.09
C GLY A 30 59.83 -16.37 28.36
N LYS A 31 59.73 -17.65 28.13
CA LYS A 31 60.25 -18.79 28.87
C LYS A 31 59.23 -19.76 29.52
N GLN A 32 59.07 -20.85 28.85
CA GLN A 32 59.61 -22.18 29.15
C GLN A 32 58.72 -23.09 30.04
N GLN A 33 58.26 -24.16 29.40
CA GLN A 33 57.89 -25.43 30.03
C GLN A 33 59.06 -26.02 30.81
N PRO A 34 58.78 -26.90 31.77
CA PRO A 34 59.33 -28.26 31.64
C PRO A 34 58.29 -29.38 31.82
N ALA A 35 58.76 -30.52 31.38
CA ALA A 35 58.14 -31.78 31.05
C ALA A 35 57.81 -32.73 32.21
N ARG A 36 56.84 -33.60 31.89
CA ARG A 36 56.72 -35.03 32.20
C ARG A 36 56.96 -35.58 33.64
N LYS A 37 55.93 -36.23 34.16
CA LYS A 37 56.07 -37.58 34.70
C LYS A 37 54.75 -38.37 34.56
N SER A 38 54.88 -39.53 33.93
CA SER A 38 53.92 -40.60 33.80
C SER A 38 53.69 -41.35 35.14
N SER A 39 52.47 -41.74 35.47
CA SER A 39 52.19 -42.95 36.22
C SER A 39 50.77 -43.46 35.84
N SER A 40 50.81 -44.70 35.42
CA SER A 40 49.69 -45.59 35.09
C SER A 40 48.94 -46.03 36.35
N THR A 41 47.60 -46.00 36.30
CA THR A 41 46.72 -47.01 36.89
C THR A 41 45.32 -46.92 36.37
N LYS A 42 44.81 -47.96 35.75
CA LYS A 42 43.41 -48.34 35.53
C LYS A 42 42.92 -49.13 36.69
N PRO A 43 41.64 -49.46 36.93
CA PRO A 43 40.40 -49.09 36.26
C PRO A 43 39.25 -48.71 37.22
N GLY A 44 38.21 -48.11 36.70
CA GLY A 44 36.98 -47.95 37.45
C GLY A 44 35.88 -47.32 36.53
N ALA A 45 35.15 -48.21 35.84
CA ALA A 45 34.02 -47.79 35.01
C ALA A 45 32.91 -47.19 35.88
N LYS A 46 32.71 -45.90 35.81
CA LYS A 46 31.47 -45.26 36.25
C LYS A 46 30.71 -44.74 35.01
N ALA A 47 29.54 -45.35 34.81
CA ALA A 47 28.59 -44.98 33.76
C ALA A 47 28.30 -43.46 33.76
N ALA A 48 28.65 -42.78 32.68
CA ALA A 48 28.29 -41.39 32.46
C ALA A 48 26.78 -41.30 32.20
N LYS A 49 26.05 -40.66 33.09
CA LYS A 49 24.66 -40.25 32.87
C LYS A 49 24.65 -39.26 31.72
N LYS A 50 23.99 -39.63 30.59
CA LYS A 50 23.67 -38.72 29.48
C LYS A 50 22.92 -37.50 30.04
N PRO A 51 23.27 -36.26 29.62
CA PRO A 51 22.50 -35.09 30.00
C PRO A 51 21.07 -35.25 29.44
N ALA A 52 20.08 -35.07 30.29
CA ALA A 52 18.68 -35.06 29.90
C ALA A 52 18.47 -33.93 28.87
N ALA A 53 18.03 -34.30 27.67
CA ALA A 53 17.62 -33.33 26.65
C ALA A 53 16.54 -32.40 27.23
N LYS A 54 16.83 -31.10 27.30
CA LYS A 54 15.83 -30.07 27.64
C LYS A 54 14.68 -30.20 26.64
N LYS A 55 13.53 -30.69 27.14
CA LYS A 55 12.28 -30.71 26.37
C LYS A 55 11.96 -29.26 25.99
N THR A 56 12.08 -28.93 24.71
CA THR A 56 11.54 -27.69 24.14
C THR A 56 10.06 -27.62 24.50
N PRO A 57 9.57 -26.51 25.08
CA PRO A 57 8.15 -26.40 25.38
C PRO A 57 7.34 -26.59 24.10
N ALA A 58 6.40 -27.53 24.13
CA ALA A 58 5.49 -27.79 23.03
C ALA A 58 4.78 -26.47 22.67
N ARG A 59 4.99 -26.01 21.45
CA ARG A 59 4.31 -24.83 20.89
C ARG A 59 2.81 -25.10 21.04
N ARG A 60 2.11 -24.30 21.87
CA ARG A 60 0.65 -24.38 22.01
C ARG A 60 0.05 -24.34 20.62
N PRO A 61 -0.89 -25.26 20.25
CA PRO A 61 -1.56 -25.16 18.96
C PRO A 61 -2.20 -23.78 18.88
N GLY A 62 -1.75 -22.97 17.92
CA GLY A 62 -2.36 -21.67 17.66
C GLY A 62 -3.85 -21.90 17.43
N THR A 63 -4.69 -21.11 18.06
CA THR A 63 -6.13 -21.12 17.84
C THR A 63 -6.36 -20.91 16.35
N ARG A 64 -6.83 -21.95 15.66
CA ARG A 64 -7.07 -21.88 14.22
C ARG A 64 -8.26 -20.94 14.02
N GLU A 65 -8.01 -19.79 13.39
CA GLU A 65 -9.04 -18.80 13.10
C GLU A 65 -10.15 -19.46 12.27
N ARG A 66 -11.40 -19.35 12.73
CA ARG A 66 -12.55 -19.90 12.03
C ARG A 66 -13.19 -18.80 11.20
N PHE A 67 -13.40 -19.09 9.92
CA PHE A 67 -14.08 -18.20 9.00
C PHE A 67 -15.48 -18.75 8.67
N TYR A 68 -16.46 -17.87 8.60
CA TYR A 68 -17.85 -18.19 8.29
C TYR A 68 -18.26 -17.73 6.89
N THR A 69 -17.50 -16.80 6.31
CA THR A 69 -17.74 -16.28 4.96
C THR A 69 -16.91 -17.07 3.95
N ASN A 70 -17.53 -17.47 2.84
CA ASN A 70 -16.83 -18.17 1.77
C ASN A 70 -15.89 -17.24 1.01
N SER A 71 -14.71 -17.77 0.64
CA SER A 71 -13.74 -17.05 -0.21
C SER A 71 -14.12 -17.03 -1.68
N PHE A 72 -15.08 -17.83 -2.09
CA PHE A 72 -15.53 -17.98 -3.47
C PHE A 72 -17.02 -17.68 -3.58
N ALA A 73 -17.44 -17.16 -4.72
CA ALA A 73 -18.82 -16.88 -5.09
C ALA A 73 -19.14 -17.56 -6.42
N ASP A 74 -20.42 -17.86 -6.66
CA ASP A 74 -20.85 -18.56 -7.87
C ASP A 74 -20.76 -17.63 -9.09
N ASP A 75 -21.24 -16.39 -8.96
CA ASP A 75 -21.17 -15.38 -10.00
C ASP A 75 -20.86 -14.01 -9.38
N VAL A 76 -19.69 -13.46 -9.70
CA VAL A 76 -19.23 -12.15 -9.21
C VAL A 76 -19.66 -11.01 -10.15
N THR A 77 -20.25 -11.32 -11.29
CA THR A 77 -20.64 -10.32 -12.30
C THR A 77 -22.15 -10.07 -12.36
N ALA A 78 -22.93 -10.86 -11.62
CA ALA A 78 -24.37 -10.78 -11.62
C ALA A 78 -24.91 -9.40 -11.26
N GLY A 79 -25.61 -8.78 -12.19
CA GLY A 79 -26.23 -7.46 -12.02
C GLY A 79 -25.29 -6.29 -12.27
N ASP A 80 -24.06 -6.51 -12.73
CA ASP A 80 -23.15 -5.44 -13.11
C ASP A 80 -23.66 -4.69 -14.37
N ILE A 81 -23.54 -3.37 -14.36
CA ILE A 81 -23.84 -2.49 -15.51
C ILE A 81 -22.53 -2.17 -16.20
N THR A 82 -22.36 -2.59 -17.45
CA THR A 82 -21.06 -2.61 -18.11
C THR A 82 -20.99 -1.83 -19.42
N ALA A 83 -22.12 -1.36 -19.95
CA ALA A 83 -22.21 -0.77 -21.29
C ALA A 83 -21.33 0.48 -21.49
N GLY A 84 -20.99 1.21 -20.42
CA GLY A 84 -20.10 2.38 -20.47
C GLY A 84 -18.66 2.09 -20.02
N GLU A 85 -18.34 0.84 -19.67
CA GLU A 85 -16.99 0.43 -19.26
C GLU A 85 -16.06 0.25 -20.47
N ASP A 86 -14.76 0.20 -20.22
CA ASP A 86 -13.75 -0.23 -21.20
C ASP A 86 -13.77 -1.76 -21.28
N GLU A 87 -14.18 -2.30 -22.43
CA GLU A 87 -14.38 -3.75 -22.61
C GLU A 87 -13.10 -4.55 -22.36
N MET A 88 -11.94 -4.04 -22.79
CA MET A 88 -10.65 -4.69 -22.58
C MET A 88 -10.30 -4.75 -21.09
N VAL A 89 -10.49 -3.64 -20.38
CA VAL A 89 -10.23 -3.55 -18.95
C VAL A 89 -11.22 -4.43 -18.17
N ARG A 90 -12.49 -4.43 -18.59
CA ARG A 90 -13.52 -5.29 -17.99
C ARG A 90 -13.19 -6.76 -18.13
N ALA A 91 -12.87 -7.22 -19.33
CA ALA A 91 -12.51 -8.60 -19.59
C ALA A 91 -11.30 -9.06 -18.76
N ALA A 92 -10.25 -8.23 -18.73
CA ALA A 92 -9.05 -8.49 -17.93
C ALA A 92 -9.35 -8.56 -16.43
N ALA A 93 -10.24 -7.69 -15.91
CA ALA A 93 -10.61 -7.66 -14.50
C ALA A 93 -11.45 -8.88 -14.09
N VAL A 94 -12.41 -9.29 -14.93
CA VAL A 94 -13.25 -10.49 -14.70
C VAL A 94 -12.39 -11.74 -14.70
N GLU A 95 -11.54 -11.92 -15.70
CA GLU A 95 -10.64 -13.09 -15.79
C GLU A 95 -9.70 -13.16 -14.60
N ALA A 96 -9.09 -12.03 -14.23
CA ALA A 96 -8.14 -11.99 -13.12
C ALA A 96 -8.79 -12.27 -11.76
N LEU A 97 -10.00 -11.76 -11.51
CA LEU A 97 -10.74 -11.97 -10.27
C LEU A 97 -11.24 -13.42 -10.17
N GLY A 98 -11.67 -13.99 -11.31
CA GLY A 98 -12.27 -15.31 -11.36
C GLY A 98 -13.51 -15.41 -10.45
N ASN A 99 -13.62 -16.50 -9.72
CA ASN A 99 -14.73 -16.74 -8.79
C ASN A 99 -14.41 -16.31 -7.34
N MET A 100 -13.39 -15.48 -7.11
CA MET A 100 -13.11 -14.99 -5.76
C MET A 100 -14.24 -14.09 -5.27
N ASN A 101 -14.70 -14.29 -4.03
CA ASN A 101 -15.66 -13.39 -3.38
C ASN A 101 -14.98 -12.04 -3.10
N GLY A 102 -15.01 -11.17 -4.09
CA GLY A 102 -14.29 -9.91 -4.10
C GLY A 102 -14.82 -8.97 -5.17
N ALA A 103 -14.16 -7.81 -5.27
CA ALA A 103 -14.40 -6.81 -6.30
C ALA A 103 -13.07 -6.34 -6.91
N ALA A 104 -13.10 -5.99 -8.19
CA ALA A 104 -11.99 -5.38 -8.89
C ALA A 104 -12.45 -4.07 -9.53
N ILE A 105 -11.77 -2.98 -9.22
CA ILE A 105 -12.06 -1.64 -9.75
C ILE A 105 -10.81 -1.12 -10.45
N VAL A 106 -10.98 -0.62 -11.67
CA VAL A 106 -9.91 0.03 -12.44
C VAL A 106 -10.34 1.45 -12.77
N ILE A 107 -9.46 2.42 -12.48
CA ILE A 107 -9.75 3.86 -12.55
C ILE A 107 -8.68 4.55 -13.37
N ASP A 108 -9.08 5.49 -14.21
CA ASP A 108 -8.18 6.51 -14.78
C ASP A 108 -7.93 7.59 -13.71
N PRO A 109 -6.69 7.70 -13.17
CA PRO A 109 -6.41 8.65 -12.09
C PRO A 109 -6.44 10.11 -12.52
N PHE A 110 -6.39 10.43 -13.82
CA PHE A 110 -6.35 11.79 -14.31
C PHE A 110 -7.73 12.36 -14.66
N SER A 111 -8.76 11.51 -14.61
CA SER A 111 -10.14 11.93 -14.90
C SER A 111 -11.15 11.49 -13.83
N GLY A 112 -10.80 10.47 -13.00
CA GLY A 112 -11.73 9.82 -12.09
C GLY A 112 -12.72 8.88 -12.80
N ARG A 113 -12.52 8.59 -14.10
CA ARG A 113 -13.35 7.63 -14.82
C ARG A 113 -13.07 6.21 -14.30
N VAL A 114 -14.13 5.54 -13.88
CA VAL A 114 -14.10 4.09 -13.61
C VAL A 114 -14.13 3.39 -14.95
N LEU A 115 -13.03 2.72 -15.31
CA LEU A 115 -12.87 1.99 -16.56
C LEU A 115 -13.53 0.62 -16.48
N ALA A 116 -13.52 -0.01 -15.31
CA ALA A 116 -14.25 -1.25 -15.02
C ALA A 116 -14.50 -1.38 -13.52
N MET A 117 -15.65 -1.96 -13.16
CA MET A 117 -16.04 -2.27 -11.78
C MET A 117 -16.70 -3.64 -11.73
N VAL A 118 -15.93 -4.68 -11.38
CA VAL A 118 -16.40 -6.08 -11.26
C VAL A 118 -16.96 -6.31 -9.88
N ASN A 119 -18.14 -6.94 -9.79
CA ASN A 119 -18.92 -7.12 -8.57
C ASN A 119 -19.34 -5.78 -7.95
N GLN A 120 -20.15 -5.04 -8.73
CA GLN A 120 -20.63 -3.70 -8.34
C GLN A 120 -21.40 -3.74 -7.02
N LYS A 121 -22.15 -4.80 -6.76
CA LYS A 121 -22.86 -5.00 -5.50
C LYS A 121 -21.91 -4.93 -4.29
N LEU A 122 -20.74 -5.55 -4.40
CA LEU A 122 -19.74 -5.53 -3.33
C LEU A 122 -18.91 -4.24 -3.34
N ALA A 123 -18.53 -3.76 -4.52
CA ALA A 123 -17.74 -2.52 -4.67
C ALA A 123 -18.48 -1.29 -4.12
N LEU A 124 -19.80 -1.24 -4.26
CA LEU A 124 -20.68 -0.16 -3.82
C LEU A 124 -21.20 -0.32 -2.39
N SER A 125 -20.87 -1.42 -1.71
CA SER A 125 -21.31 -1.68 -0.33
C SER A 125 -20.74 -0.68 0.67
N SER A 126 -21.23 -0.73 1.92
CA SER A 126 -20.84 0.16 3.03
C SER A 126 -19.36 0.05 3.45
N GLY A 127 -18.57 -0.71 2.72
CA GLY A 127 -17.15 -0.87 2.95
C GLY A 127 -16.79 -1.95 3.96
N ALA A 128 -15.50 -2.08 4.19
CA ALA A 128 -14.91 -3.06 5.11
C ALA A 128 -13.73 -2.42 5.86
N PRO A 129 -13.22 -3.07 6.93
CA PRO A 129 -11.99 -2.63 7.56
C PRO A 129 -10.88 -2.48 6.53
N PRO A 130 -10.25 -1.29 6.39
CA PRO A 130 -9.22 -1.06 5.39
C PRO A 130 -7.93 -1.84 5.68
N CYS A 131 -7.81 -2.38 6.88
CA CYS A 131 -6.61 -3.05 7.34
C CYS A 131 -5.39 -2.12 7.13
N SER A 132 -4.28 -2.65 6.64
CA SER A 132 -3.06 -1.85 6.42
C SER A 132 -3.11 -0.89 5.23
N THR A 133 -4.19 -0.81 4.45
CA THR A 133 -4.30 0.21 3.40
C THR A 133 -4.55 1.60 3.95
N ILE A 134 -5.08 1.73 5.17
CA ILE A 134 -5.21 3.01 5.89
C ILE A 134 -3.86 3.75 6.02
N LYS A 135 -2.74 3.01 6.02
CA LYS A 135 -1.40 3.55 6.14
C LYS A 135 -1.02 4.52 5.03
N LEU A 136 -1.70 4.47 3.87
CA LEU A 136 -1.51 5.45 2.80
C LEU A 136 -1.97 6.85 3.26
N ALA A 137 -3.15 6.93 3.85
CA ALA A 137 -3.68 8.18 4.39
C ALA A 137 -2.84 8.68 5.58
N VAL A 138 -2.43 7.77 6.46
CA VAL A 138 -1.60 8.12 7.64
C VAL A 138 -0.22 8.62 7.23
N ALA A 139 0.41 8.00 6.21
CA ALA A 139 1.68 8.46 5.67
C ALA A 139 1.57 9.87 5.09
N LEU A 140 0.56 10.12 4.25
CA LEU A 140 0.31 11.46 3.69
C LEU A 140 0.08 12.48 4.81
N ALA A 141 -0.76 12.16 5.80
CA ALA A 141 -1.04 13.05 6.91
C ALA A 141 0.22 13.42 7.69
N ALA A 142 1.06 12.44 8.01
CA ALA A 142 2.30 12.67 8.75
C ALA A 142 3.32 13.50 7.95
N LEU A 143 3.36 13.34 6.63
CA LEU A 143 4.17 14.16 5.73
C LEU A 143 3.63 15.60 5.63
N CYS A 144 2.32 15.78 5.50
CA CYS A 144 1.68 17.10 5.46
C CYS A 144 1.85 17.89 6.76
N GLU A 145 2.03 17.20 7.89
CA GLU A 145 2.30 17.79 9.20
C GLU A 145 3.81 17.99 9.47
N ASP A 146 4.66 17.73 8.48
CA ASP A 146 6.13 17.79 8.59
C ASP A 146 6.72 16.97 9.77
N LEU A 147 5.97 15.98 10.25
CA LEU A 147 6.42 15.09 11.34
C LEU A 147 7.57 14.19 10.89
N VAL A 148 7.55 13.79 9.63
CA VAL A 148 8.55 12.90 9.02
C VAL A 148 8.72 13.23 7.55
N THR A 149 9.87 12.86 6.99
CA THR A 149 10.08 12.63 5.56
C THR A 149 10.10 11.14 5.29
N LYS A 150 10.13 10.71 4.02
CA LYS A 150 10.26 9.28 3.68
C LYS A 150 11.52 8.62 4.30
N ASP A 151 12.55 9.39 4.56
CA ASP A 151 13.86 8.92 5.04
C ASP A 151 14.08 9.15 6.55
N THR A 152 13.21 9.93 7.22
CA THR A 152 13.32 10.22 8.66
C THR A 152 13.21 8.92 9.47
N PRO A 153 14.22 8.56 10.28
CA PRO A 153 14.19 7.38 11.13
C PRO A 153 13.36 7.65 12.39
N VAL A 154 12.21 7.01 12.51
CA VAL A 154 11.36 7.01 13.71
C VAL A 154 11.84 5.95 14.69
N GLN A 155 12.00 6.34 15.97
CA GLN A 155 12.37 5.42 17.06
C GLN A 155 11.19 4.52 17.44
N LEU A 156 11.36 3.22 17.33
CA LEU A 156 10.30 2.22 17.62
C LEU A 156 10.61 1.35 18.82
N GLY A 157 11.81 1.44 19.35
CA GLY A 157 12.30 0.72 20.52
C GLY A 157 13.74 1.12 20.85
N PRO A 158 14.35 0.66 21.92
CA PRO A 158 15.65 1.13 22.43
C PRO A 158 16.76 1.15 21.37
N GLN A 159 16.79 0.14 20.48
CA GLN A 159 17.80 0.02 19.41
C GLN A 159 17.16 -0.17 18.03
N TRP A 160 15.86 0.14 17.89
CA TRP A 160 15.12 -0.09 16.65
C TRP A 160 14.57 1.19 16.09
N ARG A 161 15.04 1.53 14.89
CA ARG A 161 14.57 2.67 14.10
C ARG A 161 14.15 2.21 12.72
N MET A 162 13.21 2.92 12.13
CA MET A 162 12.73 2.62 10.78
C MET A 162 12.26 3.90 10.10
N ASN A 163 12.54 4.04 8.81
CA ASN A 163 11.99 5.12 7.99
C ASN A 163 10.67 4.71 7.32
N MET A 164 9.96 5.67 6.73
CA MET A 164 8.65 5.47 6.12
C MET A 164 8.70 4.47 4.96
N VAL A 165 9.72 4.54 4.09
CA VAL A 165 9.84 3.64 2.93
C VAL A 165 9.91 2.19 3.39
N SER A 166 10.76 1.89 4.36
CA SER A 166 10.90 0.55 4.92
C SER A 166 9.63 0.10 5.66
N ALA A 167 9.03 0.99 6.44
CA ALA A 167 7.80 0.72 7.18
C ALA A 167 6.62 0.43 6.24
N MET A 168 6.48 1.19 5.15
CA MET A 168 5.46 0.98 4.12
C MET A 168 5.70 -0.34 3.40
N ALA A 169 6.95 -0.64 3.02
CA ALA A 169 7.34 -1.84 2.29
C ALA A 169 6.93 -3.13 3.01
N ILE A 170 7.26 -3.24 4.31
CA ILE A 170 6.92 -4.40 5.12
C ILE A 170 5.61 -4.25 5.88
N SER A 171 4.89 -3.15 5.67
CA SER A 171 3.62 -2.84 6.34
C SER A 171 3.73 -2.84 7.87
N ASN A 172 4.78 -2.23 8.42
CA ASN A 172 5.07 -2.24 9.86
C ASN A 172 3.98 -1.51 10.66
N ASN A 173 3.39 -2.17 11.64
CA ASN A 173 2.31 -1.58 12.44
C ASN A 173 2.83 -0.58 13.46
N THR A 174 3.93 -0.92 14.14
CA THR A 174 4.50 -0.09 15.22
C THR A 174 4.88 1.30 14.72
N TYR A 175 5.40 1.39 13.48
CA TYR A 175 5.73 2.67 12.84
C TYR A 175 4.47 3.54 12.67
N PHE A 176 3.41 3.01 12.11
CA PHE A 176 2.17 3.75 11.86
C PHE A 176 1.37 4.01 13.14
N GLU A 177 1.49 3.14 14.15
CA GLU A 177 0.95 3.42 15.48
C GLU A 177 1.68 4.60 16.14
N ALA A 178 2.99 4.70 16.00
CA ALA A 178 3.78 5.81 16.52
C ALA A 178 3.37 7.14 15.84
N LEU A 179 3.27 7.18 14.52
CA LEU A 179 2.78 8.34 13.79
C LEU A 179 1.37 8.75 14.21
N GLY A 180 0.46 7.77 14.35
CA GLY A 180 -0.91 8.05 14.79
C GLY A 180 -0.97 8.65 16.19
N ARG A 181 -0.19 8.13 17.12
CA ARG A 181 -0.11 8.69 18.49
C ARG A 181 0.47 10.09 18.52
N GLU A 182 1.47 10.36 17.67
CA GLU A 182 2.09 11.69 17.56
C GLU A 182 1.12 12.72 16.97
N MET A 183 0.38 12.35 15.92
CA MET A 183 -0.62 13.23 15.31
C MET A 183 -1.83 13.48 16.21
N GLY A 184 -2.23 12.47 16.99
CA GLY A 184 -3.49 12.48 17.73
C GLY A 184 -4.73 12.30 16.84
N PHE A 185 -5.88 12.05 17.50
CA PHE A 185 -7.13 11.75 16.79
C PHE A 185 -7.62 12.90 15.91
N GLU A 186 -7.51 14.14 16.38
CA GLU A 186 -8.03 15.31 15.65
C GLU A 186 -7.39 15.45 14.28
N LYS A 187 -6.04 15.41 14.19
CA LYS A 187 -5.32 15.49 12.92
C LYS A 187 -5.60 14.28 12.04
N VAL A 188 -5.57 13.07 12.60
CA VAL A 188 -5.89 11.85 11.86
C VAL A 188 -7.30 11.91 11.27
N SER A 189 -8.28 12.38 12.03
CA SER A 189 -9.67 12.57 11.58
C SER A 189 -9.80 13.64 10.50
N TYR A 190 -9.10 14.77 10.68
CA TYR A 190 -9.07 15.85 9.70
C TYR A 190 -8.57 15.36 8.33
N TYR A 191 -7.39 14.72 8.31
CA TYR A 191 -6.80 14.21 7.08
C TYR A 191 -7.60 13.06 6.46
N ALA A 192 -8.17 12.18 7.27
CA ALA A 192 -9.03 11.12 6.76
C ALA A 192 -10.20 11.69 5.94
N ARG A 193 -10.88 12.72 6.47
CA ARG A 193 -11.97 13.41 5.77
C ARG A 193 -11.47 14.20 4.57
N LEU A 194 -10.34 14.90 4.71
CA LEU A 194 -9.72 15.63 3.60
C LEU A 194 -9.45 14.71 2.41
N PHE A 195 -9.02 13.48 2.67
CA PHE A 195 -8.76 12.46 1.64
C PHE A 195 -10.02 11.69 1.21
N GLY A 196 -11.20 12.06 1.70
CA GLY A 196 -12.49 11.52 1.29
C GLY A 196 -12.93 10.23 1.99
N ILE A 197 -12.25 9.81 3.08
CA ILE A 197 -12.66 8.64 3.87
C ILE A 197 -13.91 8.99 4.68
N GLY A 198 -14.95 8.15 4.59
CA GLY A 198 -16.26 8.39 5.22
C GLY A 198 -17.23 9.21 4.39
N GLU A 199 -16.88 9.55 3.14
CA GLU A 199 -17.72 10.25 2.17
C GLU A 199 -18.02 9.37 0.95
N LEU A 200 -19.01 9.75 0.12
CA LEU A 200 -19.16 9.16 -1.21
C LEU A 200 -17.94 9.50 -2.06
N ALA A 201 -17.32 8.52 -2.68
CA ALA A 201 -16.22 8.73 -3.62
C ALA A 201 -16.74 9.11 -5.00
N GLY A 202 -17.92 8.61 -5.35
CA GLY A 202 -18.55 8.81 -6.64
C GLY A 202 -19.38 10.08 -6.76
N ASP A 203 -19.61 10.49 -8.02
CA ASP A 203 -20.57 11.50 -8.40
C ASP A 203 -21.83 10.82 -8.94
N HIS A 204 -22.83 10.68 -8.06
CA HIS A 204 -24.12 10.05 -8.39
C HIS A 204 -24.03 8.59 -8.90
N ILE A 205 -23.10 7.80 -8.37
CA ILE A 205 -23.07 6.34 -8.64
C ILE A 205 -24.24 5.69 -7.88
N ALA A 206 -25.20 5.19 -8.62
CA ALA A 206 -26.38 4.57 -8.03
C ALA A 206 -26.01 3.36 -7.15
N GLY A 207 -26.53 3.32 -5.92
CA GLY A 207 -26.25 2.24 -4.97
C GLY A 207 -24.97 2.40 -4.16
N GLU A 208 -24.13 3.41 -4.44
CA GLU A 208 -22.94 3.68 -3.65
C GLU A 208 -23.29 3.97 -2.20
N GLN A 209 -22.61 3.27 -1.29
CA GLN A 209 -22.68 3.49 0.14
C GLN A 209 -21.43 4.24 0.61
N ARG A 210 -21.60 5.04 1.69
CA ARG A 210 -20.45 5.65 2.35
C ARG A 210 -19.72 4.60 3.16
N GLY A 211 -18.40 4.74 3.24
CA GLY A 211 -17.66 4.14 4.34
C GLY A 211 -17.96 4.85 5.65
N MET A 212 -17.19 4.56 6.67
CA MET A 212 -17.31 5.19 7.97
C MET A 212 -15.93 5.55 8.52
N PHE A 213 -15.79 6.79 8.99
CA PHE A 213 -14.69 7.20 9.86
C PHE A 213 -15.28 7.59 11.21
N PRO A 214 -14.73 7.11 12.36
CA PRO A 214 -15.27 7.40 13.68
C PRO A 214 -15.32 8.89 13.98
N SER A 215 -16.32 9.31 14.76
CA SER A 215 -16.44 10.70 15.24
C SER A 215 -15.59 10.99 16.48
N GLN A 216 -15.11 9.94 17.14
CA GLN A 216 -14.25 10.03 18.34
C GLN A 216 -13.16 8.96 18.28
N GLU A 217 -12.11 9.18 19.06
CA GLU A 217 -11.01 8.23 19.20
C GLU A 217 -11.50 6.86 19.68
N LEU A 218 -10.87 5.81 19.17
CA LEU A 218 -11.06 4.47 19.72
C LEU A 218 -10.58 4.41 21.17
N ASP A 219 -11.30 3.66 22.03
CA ASP A 219 -10.90 3.47 23.43
C ASP A 219 -9.39 3.08 23.49
N PRO A 220 -8.60 3.77 24.31
CA PRO A 220 -7.18 3.45 24.51
C PRO A 220 -6.92 1.99 24.90
N ARG A 221 -7.88 1.34 25.60
CA ARG A 221 -7.83 -0.09 25.94
C ARG A 221 -7.88 -0.99 24.71
N LEU A 222 -8.50 -0.52 23.62
CA LEU A 222 -8.55 -1.17 22.32
C LEU A 222 -7.41 -0.74 21.39
N GLY A 223 -6.50 0.12 21.88
CA GLY A 223 -5.30 0.58 21.19
C GLY A 223 -5.37 2.01 20.64
N GLY A 224 -6.47 2.74 20.90
CA GLY A 224 -6.60 4.15 20.57
C GLY A 224 -6.33 4.50 19.13
N VAL A 225 -5.92 5.74 18.88
CA VAL A 225 -5.58 6.26 17.55
C VAL A 225 -4.45 5.45 16.88
N GLY A 226 -3.54 4.86 17.62
CA GLY A 226 -2.49 4.01 17.08
C GLY A 226 -3.04 2.82 16.29
N LYS A 227 -4.03 2.10 16.83
CA LYS A 227 -4.70 1.00 16.14
C LYS A 227 -5.51 1.48 14.93
N MET A 228 -6.14 2.64 15.02
CA MET A 228 -6.81 3.27 13.89
C MET A 228 -5.83 3.51 12.74
N CYS A 229 -4.62 3.96 13.02
CA CYS A 229 -3.59 4.29 12.03
C CYS A 229 -2.84 3.07 11.47
N SER A 230 -2.76 1.97 12.20
CA SER A 230 -2.01 0.78 11.77
C SER A 230 -2.87 -0.30 11.12
N PHE A 231 -4.08 -0.50 11.63
CA PHE A 231 -5.03 -1.54 11.21
C PHE A 231 -6.31 -0.98 10.59
N GLY A 232 -6.59 0.33 10.74
CA GLY A 232 -7.88 0.90 10.40
C GLY A 232 -8.98 0.45 11.37
N GLU A 233 -8.64 0.17 12.64
CA GLU A 233 -9.64 -0.25 13.62
C GLU A 233 -10.69 0.83 13.81
N GLY A 234 -11.96 0.46 13.80
CA GLY A 234 -13.08 1.39 13.85
C GLY A 234 -13.42 2.07 12.51
N VAL A 235 -12.56 1.96 11.48
CA VAL A 235 -12.78 2.53 10.15
C VAL A 235 -13.40 1.50 9.22
N TYR A 236 -14.34 1.92 8.37
CA TYR A 236 -14.84 1.16 7.24
C TYR A 236 -14.64 1.98 5.97
N MET A 237 -13.86 1.44 5.05
CA MET A 237 -13.52 2.10 3.78
C MET A 237 -14.10 1.31 2.62
N THR A 238 -14.66 2.00 1.65
CA THR A 238 -15.13 1.36 0.42
C THR A 238 -13.98 1.20 -0.58
N PRO A 239 -14.06 0.22 -1.50
CA PRO A 239 -13.09 0.10 -2.58
C PRO A 239 -12.97 1.37 -3.44
N LEU A 240 -14.06 2.09 -3.64
CA LEU A 240 -14.08 3.36 -4.37
C LEU A 240 -13.33 4.47 -3.63
N GLN A 241 -13.51 4.60 -2.31
CA GLN A 241 -12.75 5.57 -1.51
C GLN A 241 -11.25 5.32 -1.56
N LEU A 242 -10.85 4.05 -1.45
CA LEU A 242 -9.44 3.66 -1.57
C LEU A 242 -8.90 3.95 -2.97
N GLY A 243 -9.70 3.67 -4.01
CA GLY A 243 -9.37 3.98 -5.39
C GLY A 243 -9.19 5.48 -5.63
N ALA A 244 -10.08 6.32 -5.11
CA ALA A 244 -9.99 7.77 -5.20
C ALA A 244 -8.74 8.33 -4.50
N LEU A 245 -8.42 7.83 -3.29
CA LEU A 245 -7.19 8.20 -2.57
C LEU A 245 -5.93 7.81 -3.36
N VAL A 246 -5.87 6.58 -3.86
CA VAL A 246 -4.71 6.12 -4.65
C VAL A 246 -4.61 6.87 -5.97
N SER A 247 -5.74 7.26 -6.58
CA SER A 247 -5.76 8.12 -7.78
C SER A 247 -5.17 9.50 -7.49
N ALA A 248 -5.52 10.11 -6.35
CA ALA A 248 -4.93 11.39 -5.93
C ALA A 248 -3.41 11.28 -5.67
N ILE A 249 -2.93 10.16 -5.13
CA ILE A 249 -1.49 9.90 -5.00
C ILE A 249 -0.85 9.76 -6.40
N ALA A 250 -1.48 9.01 -7.30
CA ALA A 250 -0.94 8.71 -8.63
C ALA A 250 -0.88 9.95 -9.54
N ASN A 251 -1.79 10.91 -9.38
CA ASN A 251 -1.87 12.13 -10.19
C ASN A 251 -1.25 13.39 -9.54
N GLY A 252 -0.70 13.26 -8.31
CA GLY A 252 -0.02 14.36 -7.62
C GLY A 252 -0.93 15.30 -6.83
N GLY A 253 -2.20 14.92 -6.52
CA GLY A 253 -3.02 15.64 -5.55
C GLY A 253 -4.45 15.97 -5.97
N THR A 254 -4.86 15.69 -7.20
CA THR A 254 -6.23 15.94 -7.59
C THR A 254 -7.13 14.78 -7.14
N LEU A 255 -8.01 15.04 -6.19
CA LEU A 255 -9.06 14.11 -5.78
C LEU A 255 -10.28 14.35 -6.67
N TYR A 256 -10.51 13.44 -7.60
CA TYR A 256 -11.70 13.47 -8.45
C TYR A 256 -12.89 12.80 -7.75
N TYR A 257 -14.10 13.25 -8.08
CA TYR A 257 -15.26 12.37 -7.98
C TYR A 257 -15.08 11.21 -8.95
N LEU A 258 -15.26 9.99 -8.48
CA LEU A 258 -15.30 8.84 -9.38
C LEU A 258 -16.62 8.86 -10.15
N ARG A 259 -16.55 8.59 -11.45
CA ARG A 259 -17.74 8.51 -12.31
C ARG A 259 -17.69 7.20 -13.09
N HIS A 260 -18.78 6.47 -13.02
CA HIS A 260 -18.95 5.19 -13.70
C HIS A 260 -19.97 5.37 -14.83
N PRO A 261 -19.53 5.55 -16.08
CA PRO A 261 -20.44 5.63 -17.22
C PRO A 261 -21.29 4.37 -17.35
N ARG A 262 -22.57 4.52 -17.58
CA ARG A 262 -23.51 3.41 -17.67
C ARG A 262 -23.90 3.09 -19.10
N THR A 263 -23.58 3.99 -20.03
CA THR A 263 -23.86 3.85 -21.47
C THR A 263 -22.63 4.25 -22.29
N PRO A 264 -22.54 3.81 -23.57
CA PRO A 264 -21.48 4.24 -24.47
C PRO A 264 -21.48 5.76 -24.69
N GLU A 265 -22.65 6.41 -24.70
CA GLU A 265 -22.81 7.84 -24.86
C GLU A 265 -22.21 8.60 -23.67
N GLU A 266 -22.50 8.16 -22.44
CA GLU A 266 -21.89 8.73 -21.22
C GLU A 266 -20.37 8.54 -21.22
N ALA A 267 -19.89 7.41 -21.75
CA ALA A 267 -18.47 7.13 -21.87
C ALA A 267 -17.79 8.02 -22.93
N ALA A 268 -18.44 8.25 -24.06
CA ALA A 268 -17.93 9.09 -25.15
C ALA A 268 -17.90 10.59 -24.77
N HIS A 269 -18.88 11.05 -23.98
CA HIS A 269 -18.98 12.43 -23.50
C HIS A 269 -18.52 12.60 -22.06
N PHE A 270 -17.58 11.78 -21.61
CA PHE A 270 -17.09 11.81 -20.25
C PHE A 270 -16.38 13.13 -19.92
N VAL A 271 -16.82 13.78 -18.83
CA VAL A 271 -16.20 15.00 -18.32
C VAL A 271 -15.70 14.77 -16.90
N PRO A 272 -14.40 14.96 -16.62
CA PRO A 272 -13.86 14.86 -15.27
C PRO A 272 -14.50 15.86 -14.31
N LYS A 273 -14.72 15.46 -13.06
CA LYS A 273 -15.23 16.35 -12.01
C LYS A 273 -14.29 16.31 -10.79
N VAL A 274 -13.64 17.42 -10.54
CA VAL A 274 -12.76 17.55 -9.37
C VAL A 274 -13.61 17.64 -8.09
N LYS A 275 -13.29 16.83 -7.09
CA LYS A 275 -13.88 16.88 -5.75
C LYS A 275 -13.12 17.86 -4.86
N ARG A 276 -11.80 17.73 -4.85
CA ARG A 276 -10.86 18.59 -4.11
C ARG A 276 -9.52 18.64 -4.79
N GLN A 277 -8.84 19.77 -4.69
CA GLN A 277 -7.41 19.84 -4.93
C GLN A 277 -6.70 19.65 -3.58
N LEU A 278 -5.91 18.58 -3.47
CA LEU A 278 -5.13 18.26 -2.27
C LEU A 278 -3.72 18.84 -2.46
N GLU A 279 -3.22 19.55 -1.47
CA GLU A 279 -1.86 20.07 -1.50
C GLU A 279 -0.83 19.00 -1.07
N ILE A 280 -0.87 17.85 -1.73
CA ILE A 280 -0.01 16.70 -1.42
C ILE A 280 1.07 16.43 -2.49
N GLY A 281 1.21 17.29 -3.48
CA GLY A 281 2.10 17.06 -4.62
C GLY A 281 3.51 16.61 -4.22
N PRO A 282 4.24 17.32 -3.34
CA PRO A 282 5.55 16.89 -2.87
C PRO A 282 5.53 15.55 -2.12
N TRP A 283 4.49 15.32 -1.32
CA TRP A 283 4.35 14.15 -0.45
C TRP A 283 3.89 12.90 -1.19
N ALA A 284 3.15 13.06 -2.29
CA ALA A 284 2.70 11.94 -3.11
C ALA A 284 3.87 11.10 -3.64
N ALA A 285 4.96 11.75 -4.07
CA ALA A 285 6.19 11.07 -4.50
C ALA A 285 6.87 10.30 -3.35
N GLU A 286 6.83 10.83 -2.12
CA GLU A 286 7.40 10.16 -0.94
C GLU A 286 6.61 8.89 -0.56
N VAL A 287 5.28 8.97 -0.58
CA VAL A 287 4.41 7.80 -0.37
C VAL A 287 4.60 6.78 -1.49
N ALA A 288 4.70 7.25 -2.75
CA ALA A 288 4.96 6.39 -3.92
C ALA A 288 6.26 5.59 -3.77
N ALA A 289 7.32 6.16 -3.20
CA ALA A 289 8.57 5.46 -2.92
C ALA A 289 8.35 4.25 -1.98
N GLY A 290 7.52 4.41 -0.94
CA GLY A 290 7.12 3.32 -0.03
C GLY A 290 6.27 2.26 -0.73
N MET A 291 5.32 2.66 -1.59
CA MET A 291 4.51 1.76 -2.39
C MET A 291 5.35 0.97 -3.40
N ALA A 292 6.34 1.61 -4.04
CA ALA A 292 7.30 0.95 -4.93
C ALA A 292 8.16 -0.08 -4.16
N ALA A 293 8.62 0.27 -2.97
CA ALA A 293 9.40 -0.62 -2.10
C ALA A 293 8.58 -1.86 -1.67
N ALA A 294 7.26 -1.69 -1.43
CA ALA A 294 6.37 -2.81 -1.11
C ALA A 294 6.30 -3.85 -2.24
N VAL A 295 6.31 -3.41 -3.50
CA VAL A 295 6.33 -4.29 -4.68
C VAL A 295 7.74 -4.81 -4.96
N ARG A 296 8.79 -3.99 -4.76
CA ARG A 296 10.15 -4.39 -5.07
C ARG A 296 10.68 -5.49 -4.16
N TYR A 297 10.49 -5.38 -2.85
CA TYR A 297 11.01 -6.33 -1.85
C TYR A 297 10.07 -6.59 -0.67
N GLY A 298 8.95 -5.86 -0.57
CA GLY A 298 8.05 -5.89 0.58
C GLY A 298 6.89 -6.88 0.44
N THR A 299 5.75 -6.49 1.02
CA THR A 299 4.56 -7.35 1.12
C THR A 299 3.91 -7.67 -0.22
N ALA A 300 4.13 -6.87 -1.24
CA ALA A 300 3.58 -7.08 -2.59
C ALA A 300 4.61 -7.62 -3.60
N ARG A 301 5.79 -8.11 -3.15
CA ARG A 301 6.84 -8.60 -4.04
C ARG A 301 6.41 -9.73 -4.98
N GLY A 302 5.35 -10.45 -4.60
CA GLY A 302 4.76 -11.53 -5.41
C GLY A 302 4.26 -11.07 -6.78
N LEU A 303 3.88 -9.78 -6.90
CA LEU A 303 3.47 -9.18 -8.17
C LEU A 303 4.53 -9.39 -9.27
N ARG A 304 5.80 -9.17 -8.95
CA ARG A 304 6.92 -9.23 -9.90
C ARG A 304 7.23 -10.64 -10.42
N TYR A 305 6.69 -11.69 -9.82
CA TYR A 305 6.79 -13.05 -10.39
C TYR A 305 5.79 -13.29 -11.52
N ILE A 306 4.73 -12.46 -11.59
CA ILE A 306 3.65 -12.59 -12.57
C ILE A 306 3.74 -11.48 -13.63
N PHE A 307 4.03 -10.26 -13.20
CA PHE A 307 4.10 -9.06 -14.05
C PHE A 307 5.30 -8.20 -13.66
N ARG A 308 6.15 -7.86 -14.61
CA ARG A 308 7.35 -7.02 -14.44
C ARG A 308 7.60 -6.06 -15.59
N GLU A 309 6.76 -6.08 -16.58
CA GLU A 309 6.87 -5.33 -17.83
C GLU A 309 6.70 -3.83 -17.59
N GLU A 310 5.86 -3.46 -16.63
CA GLU A 310 5.64 -2.09 -16.18
C GLU A 310 5.86 -1.97 -14.67
N PRO A 311 6.41 -0.84 -14.19
CA PRO A 311 6.50 -0.59 -12.76
C PRO A 311 5.11 -0.46 -12.14
N VAL A 312 4.84 -1.24 -11.10
CA VAL A 312 3.62 -1.14 -10.29
C VAL A 312 3.98 -0.74 -8.87
N LEU A 313 3.25 0.19 -8.32
CA LEU A 313 3.37 0.68 -6.97
C LEU A 313 2.09 0.35 -6.20
N GLY A 314 2.19 -0.16 -4.97
CA GLY A 314 0.96 -0.56 -4.29
C GLY A 314 1.09 -0.85 -2.80
N LYS A 315 -0.06 -0.99 -2.15
CA LYS A 315 -0.17 -1.30 -0.73
C LYS A 315 -1.14 -2.44 -0.49
N THR A 316 -0.70 -3.42 0.29
CA THR A 316 -1.51 -4.55 0.74
C THR A 316 -2.23 -4.26 2.04
N GLY A 317 -3.39 -4.88 2.24
CA GLY A 317 -4.09 -4.97 3.51
C GLY A 317 -4.56 -6.39 3.77
N THR A 318 -4.46 -6.85 5.00
CA THR A 318 -5.04 -8.13 5.45
C THR A 318 -5.44 -7.99 6.90
N CYS A 319 -6.67 -8.30 7.21
CA CYS A 319 -7.17 -8.42 8.57
C CYS A 319 -8.38 -9.34 8.62
N SER A 320 -8.86 -9.63 9.83
CA SER A 320 -10.07 -10.43 10.04
C SER A 320 -10.95 -9.74 11.07
N LYS A 321 -12.25 -9.79 10.86
CA LYS A 321 -13.25 -9.28 11.79
C LYS A 321 -14.52 -10.15 11.70
N ASN A 322 -15.05 -10.53 12.85
CA ASN A 322 -16.31 -11.29 12.96
C ASN A 322 -16.36 -12.55 12.06
N GLY A 323 -15.26 -13.31 12.00
CA GLY A 323 -15.19 -14.54 11.20
C GLY A 323 -15.14 -14.31 9.68
N THR A 324 -14.90 -13.09 9.24
CA THR A 324 -14.62 -12.75 7.85
C THR A 324 -13.20 -12.23 7.72
N ARG A 325 -12.46 -12.75 6.76
CA ARG A 325 -11.13 -12.26 6.39
C ARG A 325 -11.23 -11.29 5.22
N TYR A 326 -10.47 -10.21 5.29
CA TYR A 326 -10.43 -9.17 4.27
C TYR A 326 -9.04 -9.10 3.67
N GLY A 327 -8.98 -9.05 2.36
CA GLY A 327 -7.78 -8.91 1.56
C GLY A 327 -7.88 -7.69 0.65
N TRP A 328 -6.87 -6.82 0.71
CA TRP A 328 -6.81 -5.61 -0.09
C TRP A 328 -5.49 -5.51 -0.84
N PHE A 329 -5.56 -5.02 -2.05
CA PHE A 329 -4.43 -4.49 -2.75
C PHE A 329 -4.87 -3.29 -3.57
N ALA A 330 -4.32 -2.12 -3.26
CA ALA A 330 -4.54 -0.91 -4.04
C ALA A 330 -3.20 -0.48 -4.65
N CYS A 331 -3.19 -0.27 -5.96
CA CYS A 331 -1.97 -0.02 -6.71
C CYS A 331 -2.23 0.82 -7.95
N TYR A 332 -1.15 1.31 -8.55
CA TYR A 332 -1.18 1.89 -9.88
C TYR A 332 0.08 1.49 -10.66
N ASN A 333 -0.04 1.37 -11.98
CA ASN A 333 1.12 1.25 -12.86
C ASN A 333 1.71 2.65 -13.12
N ASN A 334 3.02 2.73 -13.22
CA ASN A 334 3.71 3.99 -13.51
C ASN A 334 4.15 4.06 -14.98
N SER A 335 3.24 3.68 -15.89
CA SER A 335 3.44 3.82 -17.32
C SER A 335 3.48 5.28 -17.73
N GLU A 336 4.31 5.60 -18.70
CA GLU A 336 4.42 6.95 -19.28
C GLU A 336 3.21 7.30 -20.15
N HIS A 337 2.59 6.32 -20.78
CA HIS A 337 1.52 6.54 -21.77
C HIS A 337 0.11 6.41 -21.16
N ARG A 338 -0.10 5.40 -20.34
CA ARG A 338 -1.42 5.15 -19.75
C ARG A 338 -1.31 4.62 -18.33
N ARG A 339 -1.59 5.47 -17.36
CA ARG A 339 -1.62 5.10 -15.94
C ARG A 339 -3.02 4.68 -15.54
N THR A 340 -3.12 3.59 -14.79
CA THR A 340 -4.37 3.13 -14.19
C THR A 340 -4.18 2.83 -12.73
N VAL A 341 -5.19 3.12 -11.93
CA VAL A 341 -5.31 2.68 -10.53
C VAL A 341 -6.15 1.43 -10.50
N THR A 342 -5.69 0.43 -9.77
CA THR A 342 -6.42 -0.83 -9.56
C THR A 342 -6.61 -1.09 -8.08
N VAL A 343 -7.85 -1.38 -7.69
CA VAL A 343 -8.20 -1.83 -6.34
C VAL A 343 -8.78 -3.21 -6.43
N ILE A 344 -8.13 -4.17 -5.77
CA ILE A 344 -8.66 -5.52 -5.55
C ILE A 344 -9.08 -5.63 -4.09
N PHE A 345 -10.33 -5.92 -3.87
CA PHE A 345 -10.92 -6.18 -2.56
C PHE A 345 -11.44 -7.60 -2.50
N LEU A 346 -11.07 -8.33 -1.47
CA LEU A 346 -11.50 -9.71 -1.21
C LEU A 346 -12.13 -9.79 0.19
N GLN A 347 -13.24 -10.50 0.30
CA GLN A 347 -13.81 -10.88 1.58
C GLN A 347 -14.09 -12.38 1.61
N GLY A 348 -13.97 -13.00 2.78
CA GLY A 348 -14.27 -14.43 2.87
C GLY A 348 -13.50 -15.14 3.95
N GLY A 349 -13.07 -16.35 3.63
CA GLY A 349 -12.29 -17.22 4.50
C GLY A 349 -10.79 -17.14 4.27
N GLN A 350 -10.16 -18.28 4.36
CA GLN A 350 -8.69 -18.39 4.38
C GLN A 350 -8.02 -17.83 3.12
N MET A 351 -8.67 -17.87 1.96
CA MET A 351 -8.09 -17.39 0.68
C MET A 351 -8.24 -15.89 0.46
N SER A 352 -9.00 -15.18 1.30
CA SER A 352 -9.25 -13.74 1.16
C SER A 352 -8.20 -12.94 1.92
N TYR A 353 -7.04 -12.69 1.31
CA TYR A 353 -5.91 -11.97 1.92
C TYR A 353 -5.14 -11.12 0.91
N GLY A 354 -4.34 -10.18 1.39
CA GLY A 354 -3.66 -9.20 0.56
C GLY A 354 -2.74 -9.77 -0.51
N LEU A 355 -2.01 -10.86 -0.23
CA LEU A 355 -1.15 -11.50 -1.24
C LEU A 355 -1.97 -12.13 -2.38
N LYS A 356 -3.19 -12.62 -2.11
CA LYS A 356 -4.09 -13.09 -3.16
C LYS A 356 -4.62 -11.92 -4.01
N ALA A 357 -4.92 -10.79 -3.37
CA ALA A 357 -5.27 -9.57 -4.08
C ALA A 357 -4.13 -9.05 -4.96
N VAL A 358 -2.87 -9.16 -4.50
CA VAL A 358 -1.66 -8.86 -5.30
C VAL A 358 -1.56 -9.75 -6.54
N GLU A 359 -1.80 -11.05 -6.39
CA GLU A 359 -1.79 -12.02 -7.50
C GLU A 359 -2.83 -11.66 -8.57
N ILE A 360 -4.05 -11.32 -8.14
CA ILE A 360 -5.15 -10.92 -9.02
C ILE A 360 -4.78 -9.66 -9.79
N ALA A 361 -4.30 -8.61 -9.12
CA ALA A 361 -3.87 -7.38 -9.78
C ALA A 361 -2.73 -7.63 -10.79
N ALA A 362 -1.77 -8.50 -10.45
CA ALA A 362 -0.68 -8.85 -11.35
C ALA A 362 -1.15 -9.55 -12.63
N ARG A 363 -2.15 -10.45 -12.52
CA ARG A 363 -2.78 -11.11 -13.67
C ARG A 363 -3.52 -10.09 -14.54
N LEU A 364 -4.28 -9.18 -13.92
CA LEU A 364 -4.98 -8.11 -14.62
C LEU A 364 -4.01 -7.24 -15.42
N TYR A 365 -2.93 -6.74 -14.81
CA TYR A 365 -1.92 -5.94 -15.51
C TYR A 365 -1.23 -6.71 -16.63
N ARG A 366 -0.89 -7.97 -16.40
CA ARG A 366 -0.29 -8.83 -17.45
C ARG A 366 -1.25 -9.00 -18.64
N HIS A 367 -2.53 -9.21 -18.39
CA HIS A 367 -3.54 -9.33 -19.44
C HIS A 367 -3.63 -8.05 -20.27
N LEU A 368 -3.75 -6.89 -19.61
CA LEU A 368 -3.77 -5.58 -20.26
C LEU A 368 -2.49 -5.31 -21.08
N TYR A 369 -1.33 -5.70 -20.56
CA TYR A 369 -0.06 -5.54 -21.26
C TYR A 369 -0.01 -6.36 -22.54
N HIS A 370 -0.42 -7.62 -22.51
CA HIS A 370 -0.48 -8.47 -23.71
C HIS A 370 -1.44 -7.95 -24.78
N GLN A 371 -2.49 -7.27 -24.37
CA GLN A 371 -3.43 -6.59 -25.25
C GLN A 371 -2.96 -5.18 -25.68
N ARG A 372 -1.73 -4.79 -25.35
CA ARG A 372 -1.12 -3.49 -25.67
C ARG A 372 -1.87 -2.28 -25.10
N PHE A 373 -2.62 -2.47 -24.03
CA PHE A 373 -3.41 -1.41 -23.38
C PHE A 373 -2.55 -0.22 -22.93
N PHE A 374 -1.30 -0.47 -22.53
CA PHE A 374 -0.36 0.56 -22.06
C PHE A 374 0.54 1.13 -23.17
N ALA A 375 0.41 0.64 -24.40
CA ALA A 375 1.18 1.17 -25.53
C ALA A 375 0.73 2.59 -25.88
N ALA A 376 1.67 3.40 -26.43
CA ALA A 376 1.31 4.71 -27.00
C ALA A 376 0.21 4.52 -28.04
N VAL A 377 -0.80 5.34 -27.99
CA VAL A 377 -1.80 5.43 -29.06
C VAL A 377 -1.06 6.01 -30.27
N SER A 378 -0.77 5.20 -31.27
CA SER A 378 -0.26 5.74 -32.54
C SER A 378 -1.25 6.76 -33.07
N PRO A 379 -0.83 7.99 -33.41
CA PRO A 379 -1.72 8.92 -34.08
C PRO A 379 -2.27 8.23 -35.33
N ALA A 380 -3.60 8.23 -35.47
CA ALA A 380 -4.25 7.68 -36.67
C ALA A 380 -3.59 8.30 -37.90
N SER A 381 -3.05 7.46 -38.80
CA SER A 381 -2.49 7.92 -40.06
C SER A 381 -3.57 8.70 -40.79
N PRO A 382 -3.28 9.94 -41.27
CA PRO A 382 -4.28 10.75 -41.94
C PRO A 382 -4.75 10.16 -43.29
N ASP A 383 -4.26 9.01 -43.71
CA ASP A 383 -4.56 8.36 -45.00
C ASP A 383 -5.85 7.52 -45.04
N SER A 384 -6.51 7.25 -43.90
CA SER A 384 -7.78 6.50 -43.93
C SER A 384 -9.01 7.34 -44.31
N ALA A 385 -8.87 8.69 -44.38
CA ALA A 385 -9.96 9.56 -44.77
C ALA A 385 -10.04 9.86 -46.30
N ARG A 386 -9.13 9.27 -47.09
CA ARG A 386 -9.10 9.48 -48.56
C ARG A 386 -9.60 8.33 -49.41
N ALA A 387 -10.00 7.19 -48.81
CA ALA A 387 -10.39 6.02 -49.59
C ALA A 387 -11.86 5.99 -50.06
N ASP A 388 -12.74 6.87 -49.55
CA ASP A 388 -14.19 6.86 -49.87
C ASP A 388 -14.68 7.93 -50.85
N SER A 389 -13.77 8.59 -51.61
CA SER A 389 -14.19 9.65 -52.55
C SER A 389 -13.89 9.34 -54.03
N TYR A 390 -13.60 8.11 -54.43
CA TYR A 390 -13.47 7.74 -55.84
C TYR A 390 -14.26 6.47 -56.15
N ASP A 391 -15.57 6.58 -56.26
CA ASP A 391 -16.37 5.78 -57.18
C ASP A 391 -17.77 6.34 -57.37
N HIS A 392 -17.93 7.32 -58.23
CA HIS A 392 -19.17 7.68 -58.98
C HIS A 392 -18.84 8.67 -60.06
N ARG A 393 -18.38 8.14 -61.21
CA ARG A 393 -18.66 8.71 -62.52
C ARG A 393 -18.83 7.60 -63.55
#